data_b833529e930e7fcf76f077ad32c663db
#
_entry.id   b833529e930e7fcf76f077ad32c663db
#
_cell.length_a   1.000
_cell.length_b   1.000
_cell.length_c   1.000
_cell.angle_alpha   90.00
_cell.angle_beta   90.00
_cell.angle_gamma   90.00
#
_symmetry.space_group_name_H-M   'P 1'
#
loop_
_entity.id
_entity.type
_entity.pdbx_description
1 polymer ?
#
loop_
_entity_poly.entity_id
_entity_poly.type
_entity_poly.pdbx_seq_one_letter_code
_entity_poly.pdbx_strand_id
1 'polypeptide(L)'
;MPKFFALIPAAGSGSRMGEELPKQYLLLAGRPMIYHALKRLCGSPRIAGIFVVLASREREWERHDWSEFSGKLIVLDCGGETRAASVLNGLKAARENSAIGDDDWVLVHDAARPCLGEAQLEKLMDDLIEDKIGGLLAVPVADTLKRGDTNNRVERTESRENLWQAQTPQMFRYKLLVEALSMTGGVAMTDDAGAIEALGLHPKLVLSDVRNLKVTYPQDLALAELILKDT
;
A
#
# COMPACT_ATOMS: atom_id res chain seq x y z
N MET A 1 21.89 -3.05 11.93
CA MET A 1 21.02 -3.79 10.99
C MET A 1 19.99 -2.83 10.44
N PRO A 2 19.61 -2.92 9.16
CA PRO A 2 18.54 -2.10 8.59
C PRO A 2 17.22 -2.30 9.34
N LYS A 3 16.49 -1.22 9.56
CA LYS A 3 15.16 -1.24 10.20
C LYS A 3 14.07 -1.35 9.14
N PHE A 4 12.87 -1.74 9.56
CA PHE A 4 11.69 -1.75 8.74
C PHE A 4 10.77 -0.60 9.16
N PHE A 5 10.32 0.18 8.20
CA PHE A 5 9.32 1.22 8.37
C PHE A 5 8.15 0.97 7.44
N ALA A 6 6.96 1.35 7.82
CA ALA A 6 5.81 1.31 6.92
C ALA A 6 5.37 2.74 6.55
N LEU A 7 4.84 2.90 5.33
CA LEU A 7 4.24 4.13 4.86
C LEU A 7 2.87 3.84 4.24
N ILE A 8 1.85 4.54 4.72
CA ILE A 8 0.47 4.42 4.22
C ILE A 8 0.08 5.73 3.54
N PRO A 9 0.03 5.79 2.19
CA PRO A 9 -0.51 6.95 1.49
C PRO A 9 -2.04 6.99 1.66
N ALA A 10 -2.56 8.00 2.35
CA ALA A 10 -3.96 8.18 2.68
C ALA A 10 -4.52 9.55 2.26
N ALA A 11 -3.83 10.27 1.37
CA ALA A 11 -4.24 11.60 0.89
C ALA A 11 -5.31 11.58 -0.23
N GLY A 12 -5.71 10.41 -0.72
CA GLY A 12 -6.67 10.27 -1.82
C GLY A 12 -8.13 10.40 -1.38
N SER A 13 -8.97 11.05 -2.19
CA SER A 13 -10.41 11.23 -1.93
C SER A 13 -11.26 9.96 -2.11
N GLY A 14 -10.75 8.95 -2.83
CA GLY A 14 -11.49 7.69 -3.05
C GLY A 14 -12.72 7.82 -3.95
N SER A 15 -12.72 8.71 -4.93
CA SER A 15 -13.85 9.13 -5.78
C SER A 15 -14.70 8.00 -6.42
N ARG A 16 -14.13 6.80 -6.58
CA ARG A 16 -14.85 5.63 -7.15
C ARG A 16 -15.92 5.02 -6.24
N MET A 17 -15.94 5.37 -4.95
CA MET A 17 -16.92 4.86 -3.99
C MET A 17 -18.22 5.68 -3.99
N GLY A 18 -18.24 6.88 -4.62
CA GLY A 18 -19.43 7.75 -4.68
C GLY A 18 -19.83 8.40 -3.36
N GLU A 19 -18.98 8.29 -2.33
CA GLU A 19 -19.21 8.82 -0.99
C GLU A 19 -18.56 10.19 -0.81
N GLU A 20 -19.14 11.05 0.02
CA GLU A 20 -18.54 12.33 0.42
C GLU A 20 -17.33 12.10 1.35
N LEU A 21 -17.35 11.01 2.11
CA LEU A 21 -16.28 10.60 3.03
C LEU A 21 -15.16 9.90 2.25
N PRO A 22 -13.87 10.27 2.44
CA PRO A 22 -12.77 9.55 1.85
C PRO A 22 -12.78 8.07 2.26
N LYS A 23 -12.62 7.16 1.29
CA LYS A 23 -12.86 5.73 1.46
C LYS A 23 -12.09 5.07 2.60
N GLN A 24 -10.91 5.57 2.94
CA GLN A 24 -10.08 5.07 4.05
C GLN A 24 -10.74 5.23 5.43
N TYR A 25 -11.76 6.09 5.54
CA TYR A 25 -12.54 6.32 6.76
C TYR A 25 -13.90 5.61 6.75
N LEU A 26 -14.28 4.95 5.66
CA LEU A 26 -15.50 4.12 5.65
C LEU A 26 -15.40 3.06 6.74
N LEU A 27 -16.49 2.87 7.44
CA LEU A 27 -16.54 1.90 8.54
C LEU A 27 -16.49 0.47 8.00
N LEU A 28 -15.59 -0.31 8.57
CA LEU A 28 -15.40 -1.72 8.32
C LEU A 28 -15.26 -2.43 9.68
N ALA A 29 -16.12 -3.38 9.98
CA ALA A 29 -16.17 -4.02 11.28
C ALA A 29 -16.16 -3.02 12.47
N GLY A 30 -16.89 -1.90 12.34
CA GLY A 30 -17.04 -0.88 13.38
C GLY A 30 -15.86 0.08 13.56
N ARG A 31 -14.83 0.04 12.71
CA ARG A 31 -13.67 0.92 12.72
C ARG A 31 -13.42 1.49 11.32
N PRO A 32 -12.75 2.66 11.18
CA PRO A 32 -12.30 3.15 9.88
C PRO A 32 -11.45 2.10 9.14
N MET A 33 -11.61 1.98 7.83
CA MET A 33 -10.88 0.96 7.04
C MET A 33 -9.36 1.00 7.26
N ILE A 34 -8.76 2.19 7.30
CA ILE A 34 -7.33 2.38 7.54
C ILE A 34 -6.87 1.83 8.90
N TYR A 35 -7.77 1.77 9.91
CA TYR A 35 -7.47 1.21 11.22
C TYR A 35 -6.95 -0.21 11.14
N HIS A 36 -7.52 -1.04 10.26
CA HIS A 36 -7.13 -2.44 10.15
C HIS A 36 -5.72 -2.60 9.59
N ALA A 37 -5.34 -1.78 8.59
CA ALA A 37 -3.97 -1.73 8.09
C ALA A 37 -2.98 -1.27 9.18
N LEU A 38 -3.34 -0.21 9.92
CA LEU A 38 -2.54 0.27 11.05
C LEU A 38 -2.37 -0.81 12.12
N LYS A 39 -3.45 -1.47 12.52
CA LYS A 39 -3.41 -2.52 13.54
C LYS A 39 -2.46 -3.66 13.14
N ARG A 40 -2.49 -4.10 11.87
CA ARG A 40 -1.59 -5.14 11.37
C ARG A 40 -0.14 -4.70 11.39
N LEU A 41 0.15 -3.51 10.87
CA LEU A 41 1.53 -3.01 10.76
C LEU A 41 2.10 -2.64 12.14
N CYS A 42 1.33 -1.96 13.01
CA CYS A 42 1.76 -1.63 14.38
C CYS A 42 1.99 -2.88 15.25
N GLY A 43 1.21 -3.93 15.01
CA GLY A 43 1.32 -5.21 15.73
C GLY A 43 2.61 -5.97 15.45
N SER A 44 3.27 -5.75 14.30
CA SER A 44 4.53 -6.43 14.01
C SER A 44 5.68 -5.82 14.83
N PRO A 45 6.41 -6.63 15.64
CA PRO A 45 7.56 -6.15 16.40
C PRO A 45 8.75 -5.74 15.51
N ARG A 46 8.78 -6.19 14.26
CA ARG A 46 9.84 -5.87 13.29
C ARG A 46 9.71 -4.46 12.73
N ILE A 47 8.51 -3.88 12.69
CA ILE A 47 8.27 -2.53 12.17
C ILE A 47 8.60 -1.50 13.27
N ALA A 48 9.60 -0.66 13.00
CA ALA A 48 10.10 0.34 13.92
C ALA A 48 9.23 1.60 13.98
N GLY A 49 8.55 1.96 12.89
CA GLY A 49 7.67 3.13 12.82
C GLY A 49 6.76 3.08 11.59
N ILE A 50 5.64 3.80 11.67
CA ILE A 50 4.63 3.86 10.62
C ILE A 50 4.30 5.31 10.31
N PHE A 51 4.37 5.67 9.05
CA PHE A 51 4.03 6.99 8.54
C PHE A 51 2.71 6.94 7.81
N VAL A 52 1.76 7.77 8.20
CA VAL A 52 0.51 7.98 7.46
C VAL A 52 0.58 9.33 6.77
N VAL A 53 0.47 9.33 5.45
CA VAL A 53 0.52 10.55 4.65
C VAL A 53 -0.91 11.01 4.35
N LEU A 54 -1.31 12.12 4.96
CA LEU A 54 -2.62 12.75 4.78
C LEU A 54 -2.56 13.90 3.78
N ALA A 55 -3.72 14.26 3.22
CA ALA A 55 -3.85 15.50 2.47
C ALA A 55 -3.69 16.71 3.41
N SER A 56 -3.10 17.79 2.90
CA SER A 56 -3.05 19.04 3.67
C SER A 56 -4.47 19.46 4.08
N ARG A 57 -4.67 19.73 5.37
CA ARG A 57 -5.96 20.09 5.98
C ARG A 57 -6.98 18.93 6.04
N GLU A 58 -6.53 17.69 6.05
CA GLU A 58 -7.40 16.55 6.35
C GLU A 58 -7.96 16.68 7.77
N ARG A 59 -9.29 16.68 7.91
CA ARG A 59 -9.98 16.84 9.20
C ARG A 59 -10.62 15.55 9.68
N GLU A 60 -10.86 14.61 8.79
CA GLU A 60 -11.54 13.37 9.16
C GLU A 60 -10.68 12.51 10.06
N TRP A 61 -9.35 12.57 9.87
CA TRP A 61 -8.40 11.88 10.73
C TRP A 61 -8.58 12.24 12.23
N GLU A 62 -8.78 13.51 12.53
CA GLU A 62 -8.91 14.03 13.92
C GLU A 62 -10.19 13.58 14.63
N ARG A 63 -11.19 13.06 13.87
CA ARG A 63 -12.44 12.56 14.43
C ARG A 63 -12.35 11.15 15.01
N HIS A 64 -11.22 10.49 14.84
CA HIS A 64 -11.01 9.12 15.26
C HIS A 64 -9.91 9.02 16.31
N ASP A 65 -10.03 8.05 17.20
CA ASP A 65 -9.02 7.76 18.23
C ASP A 65 -7.95 6.81 17.68
N TRP A 66 -6.71 7.30 17.61
CA TRP A 66 -5.52 6.56 17.15
C TRP A 66 -4.53 6.30 18.29
N SER A 67 -4.90 6.53 19.55
CA SER A 67 -4.02 6.43 20.73
C SER A 67 -3.37 5.06 20.88
N GLU A 68 -4.07 3.99 20.46
CA GLU A 68 -3.57 2.61 20.42
C GLU A 68 -2.26 2.47 19.64
N PHE A 69 -2.04 3.35 18.65
CA PHE A 69 -0.88 3.30 17.74
C PHE A 69 0.20 4.32 18.07
N SER A 70 0.02 5.15 19.11
CA SER A 70 0.88 6.31 19.43
C SER A 70 2.37 5.98 19.61
N GLY A 71 2.71 4.73 19.95
CA GLY A 71 4.10 4.30 20.11
C GLY A 71 4.89 4.15 18.79
N LYS A 72 4.22 4.05 17.64
CA LYS A 72 4.85 3.84 16.34
C LYS A 72 4.33 4.74 15.23
N LEU A 73 3.14 5.34 15.41
CA LEU A 73 2.43 6.11 14.40
C LEU A 73 2.90 7.55 14.35
N ILE A 74 3.26 7.99 13.14
CA ILE A 74 3.60 9.39 12.83
C ILE A 74 2.73 9.82 11.66
N VAL A 75 2.02 10.93 11.84
CA VAL A 75 1.16 11.54 10.81
C VAL A 75 1.94 12.62 10.07
N LEU A 76 1.83 12.63 8.74
CA LEU A 76 2.52 13.55 7.84
C LEU A 76 1.50 14.24 6.93
N ASP A 77 1.31 15.54 7.08
CA ASP A 77 0.37 16.37 6.31
C ASP A 77 1.02 16.87 5.00
N CYS A 78 1.50 15.93 4.17
CA CYS A 78 2.29 16.24 2.98
C CYS A 78 1.81 15.51 1.71
N GLY A 79 0.54 15.09 1.69
CA GLY A 79 -0.06 14.44 0.52
C GLY A 79 0.11 15.24 -0.76
N GLY A 80 0.38 14.55 -1.87
CA GLY A 80 0.53 15.13 -3.20
C GLY A 80 -0.69 14.86 -4.09
N GLU A 81 -0.67 15.39 -5.31
CA GLU A 81 -1.76 15.24 -6.29
C GLU A 81 -1.97 13.80 -6.75
N THR A 82 -0.93 12.98 -6.68
CA THR A 82 -0.97 11.55 -7.05
C THR A 82 -0.55 10.67 -5.87
N ARG A 83 -0.86 9.36 -5.97
CA ARG A 83 -0.38 8.38 -4.99
C ARG A 83 1.15 8.36 -4.92
N ALA A 84 1.83 8.36 -6.07
CA ALA A 84 3.29 8.38 -6.14
C ALA A 84 3.88 9.65 -5.52
N ALA A 85 3.29 10.84 -5.79
CA ALA A 85 3.69 12.09 -5.15
C ALA A 85 3.50 12.06 -3.63
N SER A 86 2.39 11.50 -3.15
CA SER A 86 2.13 11.33 -1.71
C SER A 86 3.17 10.42 -1.05
N VAL A 87 3.53 9.30 -1.70
CA VAL A 87 4.58 8.39 -1.20
C VAL A 87 5.92 9.13 -1.16
N LEU A 88 6.33 9.81 -2.23
CA LEU A 88 7.61 10.53 -2.29
C LEU A 88 7.69 11.64 -1.24
N ASN A 89 6.63 12.44 -1.09
CA ASN A 89 6.57 13.50 -0.08
C ASN A 89 6.65 12.90 1.32
N GLY A 90 5.90 11.82 1.57
CA GLY A 90 5.93 11.10 2.83
C GLY A 90 7.30 10.54 3.19
N LEU A 91 8.02 9.96 2.21
CA LEU A 91 9.39 9.48 2.41
C LEU A 91 10.34 10.60 2.81
N LYS A 92 10.29 11.75 2.11
CA LYS A 92 11.12 12.92 2.41
C LYS A 92 10.81 13.47 3.82
N ALA A 93 9.54 13.67 4.15
CA ALA A 93 9.12 14.14 5.46
C ALA A 93 9.46 13.13 6.57
N ALA A 94 9.34 11.82 6.33
CA ALA A 94 9.74 10.79 7.27
C ALA A 94 11.25 10.83 7.56
N ARG A 95 12.09 11.11 6.56
CA ARG A 95 13.54 11.28 6.74
C ARG A 95 13.88 12.47 7.64
N GLU A 96 13.17 13.58 7.50
CA GLU A 96 13.36 14.78 8.30
C GLU A 96 12.92 14.58 9.77
N ASN A 97 11.84 13.82 9.98
CA ASN A 97 11.23 13.61 11.29
C ASN A 97 11.73 12.35 12.03
N SER A 98 12.46 11.48 11.39
CA SER A 98 12.94 10.23 11.96
C SER A 98 14.32 9.86 11.44
N ALA A 99 14.98 8.92 12.13
CA ALA A 99 16.29 8.44 11.73
C ALA A 99 16.19 7.28 10.69
N ILE A 100 15.43 7.46 9.59
CA ILE A 100 15.43 6.49 8.49
C ILE A 100 16.76 6.59 7.75
N GLY A 101 17.48 5.48 7.67
CA GLY A 101 18.73 5.34 6.92
C GLY A 101 18.48 5.02 5.44
N ASP A 102 19.49 5.22 4.60
CA ASP A 102 19.44 4.92 3.17
C ASP A 102 19.16 3.44 2.89
N ASP A 103 19.68 2.56 3.74
CA ASP A 103 19.56 1.11 3.64
C ASP A 103 18.38 0.54 4.43
N ASP A 104 17.61 1.36 5.13
CA ASP A 104 16.41 0.89 5.81
C ASP A 104 15.32 0.48 4.81
N TRP A 105 14.50 -0.47 5.22
CA TRP A 105 13.40 -0.97 4.42
C TRP A 105 12.13 -0.15 4.64
N VAL A 106 11.47 0.22 3.55
CA VAL A 106 10.16 0.88 3.57
C VAL A 106 9.12 -0.03 2.92
N LEU A 107 8.07 -0.32 3.66
CA LEU A 107 6.90 -1.06 3.22
C LEU A 107 5.80 -0.05 2.88
N VAL A 108 5.52 0.17 1.61
CA VAL A 108 4.40 1.03 1.19
C VAL A 108 3.14 0.20 1.12
N HIS A 109 2.11 0.56 1.91
CA HIS A 109 0.88 -0.20 2.01
C HIS A 109 -0.36 0.67 1.79
N ASP A 110 -1.28 0.20 0.95
CA ASP A 110 -2.52 0.91 0.64
C ASP A 110 -3.48 0.89 1.83
N ALA A 111 -3.98 2.06 2.28
CA ALA A 111 -5.04 2.18 3.28
C ALA A 111 -6.33 1.39 2.93
N ALA A 112 -6.52 1.09 1.65
CA ALA A 112 -7.65 0.35 1.13
C ALA A 112 -7.45 -1.18 1.08
N ARG A 113 -6.40 -1.72 1.70
CA ARG A 113 -6.18 -3.17 1.89
C ARG A 113 -6.22 -3.53 3.38
N PRO A 114 -7.43 -3.58 3.97
CA PRO A 114 -7.58 -3.78 5.41
C PRO A 114 -7.25 -5.20 5.88
N CYS A 115 -7.21 -6.17 4.96
CA CYS A 115 -7.15 -7.60 5.27
C CYS A 115 -5.74 -8.20 5.12
N LEU A 116 -4.67 -7.38 5.26
CA LEU A 116 -3.30 -7.89 5.29
C LEU A 116 -3.11 -8.87 6.45
N GLY A 117 -2.75 -10.12 6.16
CA GLY A 117 -2.47 -11.14 7.17
C GLY A 117 -1.06 -11.01 7.75
N GLU A 118 -0.88 -11.49 8.99
CA GLU A 118 0.43 -11.51 9.64
C GLU A 118 1.44 -12.37 8.87
N ALA A 119 1.03 -13.59 8.51
CA ALA A 119 1.88 -14.50 7.75
C ALA A 119 2.36 -13.92 6.41
N GLN A 120 1.52 -13.13 5.73
CA GLN A 120 1.88 -12.46 4.49
C GLN A 120 2.90 -11.34 4.72
N LEU A 121 2.73 -10.56 5.80
CA LEU A 121 3.65 -9.49 6.17
C LEU A 121 5.02 -10.05 6.53
N GLU A 122 5.07 -11.07 7.40
CA GLU A 122 6.32 -11.72 7.79
C GLU A 122 7.01 -12.37 6.59
N LYS A 123 6.26 -13.09 5.75
CA LYS A 123 6.79 -13.70 4.53
C LYS A 123 7.41 -12.67 3.59
N LEU A 124 6.78 -11.51 3.38
CA LEU A 124 7.36 -10.45 2.56
C LEU A 124 8.71 -9.99 3.10
N MET A 125 8.79 -9.73 4.40
CA MET A 125 10.02 -9.27 5.04
C MET A 125 11.11 -10.35 4.99
N ASP A 126 10.77 -11.63 5.19
CA ASP A 126 11.74 -12.74 5.17
C ASP A 126 12.26 -13.00 3.75
N ASP A 127 11.39 -13.00 2.76
CA ASP A 127 11.75 -13.26 1.36
C ASP A 127 12.63 -12.14 0.75
N LEU A 128 12.55 -10.91 1.29
CA LEU A 128 13.22 -9.73 0.73
C LEU A 128 14.38 -9.18 1.55
N ILE A 129 14.57 -9.62 2.80
CA ILE A 129 15.58 -9.00 3.68
C ILE A 129 17.00 -9.01 3.08
N GLU A 130 17.35 -10.04 2.33
CA GLU A 130 18.64 -10.19 1.64
C GLU A 130 18.56 -9.82 0.14
N ASP A 131 17.38 -9.41 -0.35
CA ASP A 131 17.22 -9.01 -1.74
C ASP A 131 17.85 -7.64 -1.99
N LYS A 132 18.49 -7.48 -3.15
CA LYS A 132 19.20 -6.24 -3.51
C LYS A 132 18.27 -5.13 -4.00
N ILE A 133 17.09 -5.50 -4.51
CA ILE A 133 16.13 -4.58 -5.12
C ILE A 133 14.94 -4.39 -4.20
N GLY A 134 14.37 -5.49 -3.73
CA GLY A 134 13.10 -5.55 -3.02
C GLY A 134 11.99 -6.14 -3.89
N GLY A 135 10.73 -5.97 -3.48
CA GLY A 135 9.63 -6.59 -4.18
C GLY A 135 8.27 -6.28 -3.58
N LEU A 136 7.29 -7.09 -3.93
CA LEU A 136 5.91 -6.87 -3.59
C LEU A 136 5.15 -8.17 -3.34
N LEU A 137 4.11 -8.09 -2.52
CA LEU A 137 3.11 -9.15 -2.47
C LEU A 137 2.34 -9.20 -3.79
N ALA A 138 2.12 -10.40 -4.30
CA ALA A 138 1.35 -10.61 -5.52
C ALA A 138 0.69 -11.98 -5.54
N VAL A 139 -0.38 -12.14 -6.34
CA VAL A 139 -1.04 -13.42 -6.60
C VAL A 139 -1.11 -13.71 -8.08
N PRO A 140 -0.88 -14.94 -8.54
CA PRO A 140 -1.07 -15.32 -9.94
C PRO A 140 -2.52 -15.07 -10.38
N VAL A 141 -2.70 -14.64 -11.62
CA VAL A 141 -4.05 -14.49 -12.19
C VAL A 141 -4.68 -15.86 -12.39
N ALA A 142 -5.78 -16.11 -11.69
CA ALA A 142 -6.51 -17.38 -11.76
C ALA A 142 -7.54 -17.42 -12.89
N ASP A 143 -8.22 -16.30 -13.18
CA ASP A 143 -9.31 -16.23 -14.13
C ASP A 143 -8.82 -15.98 -15.57
N THR A 144 -9.68 -16.33 -16.54
CA THR A 144 -9.46 -15.97 -17.94
C THR A 144 -9.64 -14.48 -18.14
N LEU A 145 -8.61 -13.81 -18.65
CA LEU A 145 -8.63 -12.38 -18.94
C LEU A 145 -9.21 -12.10 -20.33
N LYS A 146 -10.11 -11.14 -20.41
CA LYS A 146 -10.68 -10.64 -21.67
C LYS A 146 -10.32 -9.16 -21.83
N ARG A 147 -9.86 -8.79 -23.02
CA ARG A 147 -9.80 -7.39 -23.43
C ARG A 147 -11.15 -7.00 -24.01
N GLY A 148 -11.74 -5.94 -23.45
CA GLY A 148 -12.98 -5.34 -23.97
C GLY A 148 -12.69 -4.15 -24.89
N ASP A 149 -13.56 -3.92 -25.86
CA ASP A 149 -13.62 -2.69 -26.64
C ASP A 149 -14.40 -1.58 -25.89
N THR A 150 -14.55 -0.42 -26.51
CA THR A 150 -15.29 0.75 -25.95
C THR A 150 -16.78 0.50 -25.77
N ASN A 151 -17.33 -0.58 -26.36
CA ASN A 151 -18.74 -1.00 -26.28
C ASN A 151 -18.95 -2.16 -25.29
N ASN A 152 -17.93 -2.48 -24.49
CA ASN A 152 -17.92 -3.63 -23.56
C ASN A 152 -18.10 -4.99 -24.25
N ARG A 153 -17.63 -5.14 -25.50
CA ARG A 153 -17.58 -6.41 -26.20
C ARG A 153 -16.19 -6.99 -26.13
N VAL A 154 -16.10 -8.32 -26.07
CA VAL A 154 -14.83 -9.03 -26.07
C VAL A 154 -14.11 -8.80 -27.39
N GLU A 155 -12.94 -8.15 -27.34
CA GLU A 155 -12.03 -8.00 -28.47
C GLU A 155 -11.17 -9.26 -28.62
N ARG A 156 -10.54 -9.70 -27.52
CA ARG A 156 -9.73 -10.93 -27.49
C ARG A 156 -9.57 -11.49 -26.08
N THR A 157 -9.10 -12.74 -26.01
CA THR A 157 -8.63 -13.35 -24.77
C THR A 157 -7.15 -13.05 -24.60
N GLU A 158 -6.74 -12.56 -23.43
CA GLU A 158 -5.33 -12.38 -23.08
C GLU A 158 -4.78 -13.64 -22.42
N SER A 159 -3.51 -13.98 -22.71
CA SER A 159 -2.83 -15.02 -21.94
C SER A 159 -2.66 -14.57 -20.50
N ARG A 160 -2.96 -15.46 -19.55
CA ARG A 160 -2.67 -15.23 -18.12
C ARG A 160 -1.35 -15.84 -17.67
N GLU A 161 -0.63 -16.49 -18.56
CA GLU A 161 0.67 -17.09 -18.27
C GLU A 161 1.65 -16.01 -17.79
N ASN A 162 2.26 -16.24 -16.61
CA ASN A 162 3.16 -15.31 -15.95
C ASN A 162 2.53 -13.94 -15.59
N LEU A 163 1.20 -13.81 -15.59
CA LEU A 163 0.53 -12.62 -15.11
C LEU A 163 0.21 -12.71 -13.62
N TRP A 164 0.49 -11.63 -12.90
CA TRP A 164 0.27 -11.50 -11.47
C TRP A 164 -0.54 -10.25 -11.16
N GLN A 165 -1.38 -10.33 -10.15
CA GLN A 165 -2.06 -9.18 -9.57
C GLN A 165 -1.18 -8.61 -8.46
N ALA A 166 -0.63 -7.42 -8.68
CA ALA A 166 0.17 -6.72 -7.70
C ALA A 166 -0.68 -6.33 -6.48
N GLN A 167 -0.13 -6.57 -5.31
CA GLN A 167 -0.71 -6.16 -4.04
C GLN A 167 0.27 -5.24 -3.28
N THR A 168 -0.14 -4.80 -2.10
CA THR A 168 0.73 -4.15 -1.12
C THR A 168 0.68 -4.92 0.21
N PRO A 169 1.72 -4.86 1.06
CA PRO A 169 2.89 -3.96 0.99
C PRO A 169 3.82 -4.26 -0.19
N GLN A 170 4.45 -3.18 -0.70
CA GLN A 170 5.59 -3.22 -1.58
C GLN A 170 6.80 -2.73 -0.80
N MET A 171 7.90 -3.47 -0.81
CA MET A 171 9.02 -3.27 0.11
C MET A 171 10.32 -3.02 -0.64
N PHE A 172 10.92 -1.86 -0.41
CA PHE A 172 12.15 -1.40 -1.06
C PHE A 172 13.06 -0.69 -0.07
N ARG A 173 14.37 -0.59 -0.39
CA ARG A 173 15.29 0.26 0.36
C ARG A 173 14.89 1.73 0.20
N TYR A 174 14.97 2.49 1.28
CA TYR A 174 14.59 3.90 1.30
C TYR A 174 15.20 4.69 0.14
N LYS A 175 16.54 4.62 0.00
CA LYS A 175 17.26 5.36 -1.04
C LYS A 175 16.80 5.00 -2.45
N LEU A 176 16.69 3.71 -2.73
CA LEU A 176 16.24 3.22 -4.04
C LEU A 176 14.82 3.69 -4.38
N LEU A 177 13.90 3.61 -3.41
CA LEU A 177 12.52 4.02 -3.61
C LEU A 177 12.39 5.53 -3.86
N VAL A 178 13.14 6.35 -3.10
CA VAL A 178 13.17 7.81 -3.28
C VAL A 178 13.74 8.18 -4.65
N GLU A 179 14.81 7.52 -5.08
CA GLU A 179 15.44 7.72 -6.40
C GLU A 179 14.43 7.40 -7.51
N ALA A 180 13.83 6.21 -7.47
CA ALA A 180 12.87 5.75 -8.46
C ALA A 180 11.67 6.70 -8.60
N LEU A 181 11.04 7.06 -7.49
CA LEU A 181 9.89 7.98 -7.49
C LEU A 181 10.27 9.40 -7.92
N SER A 182 11.48 9.86 -7.66
CA SER A 182 11.96 11.18 -8.07
C SER A 182 12.20 11.25 -9.58
N MET A 183 12.69 10.18 -10.20
CA MET A 183 12.98 10.13 -11.63
C MET A 183 11.71 10.02 -12.48
N THR A 184 10.64 9.47 -11.97
CA THR A 184 9.38 9.33 -12.72
C THR A 184 8.64 10.65 -12.94
N GLY A 185 9.07 11.75 -12.29
CA GLY A 185 8.72 13.14 -12.64
C GLY A 185 7.20 13.44 -12.69
N GLY A 186 6.38 12.67 -11.96
CA GLY A 186 4.93 12.85 -11.98
C GLY A 186 4.20 12.04 -13.06
N VAL A 187 4.88 11.17 -13.81
CA VAL A 187 4.20 10.15 -14.62
C VAL A 187 3.33 9.32 -13.69
N ALA A 188 2.07 9.14 -14.05
CA ALA A 188 1.11 8.38 -13.24
C ALA A 188 1.53 6.90 -13.16
N MET A 189 2.33 6.58 -12.14
CA MET A 189 2.65 5.19 -11.81
C MET A 189 1.46 4.56 -11.09
N THR A 190 1.15 3.33 -11.45
CA THR A 190 0.05 2.58 -10.82
C THR A 190 0.41 2.10 -9.42
N ASP A 191 1.71 1.83 -9.18
CA ASP A 191 2.26 1.36 -7.91
C ASP A 191 3.75 1.73 -7.76
N ASP A 192 4.36 1.35 -6.64
CA ASP A 192 5.75 1.70 -6.32
C ASP A 192 6.74 0.82 -7.09
N ALA A 193 6.36 -0.44 -7.36
CA ALA A 193 7.17 -1.36 -8.17
C ALA A 193 7.38 -0.83 -9.59
N GLY A 194 6.35 -0.22 -10.20
CA GLY A 194 6.46 0.41 -11.50
C GLY A 194 7.52 1.51 -11.57
N ALA A 195 7.72 2.26 -10.48
CA ALA A 195 8.80 3.25 -10.41
C ALA A 195 10.20 2.58 -10.39
N ILE A 196 10.33 1.45 -9.70
CA ILE A 196 11.57 0.66 -9.69
C ILE A 196 11.84 0.03 -11.06
N GLU A 197 10.80 -0.47 -11.74
CA GLU A 197 10.88 -1.00 -13.10
C GLU A 197 11.35 0.06 -14.11
N ALA A 198 10.94 1.32 -13.93
CA ALA A 198 11.42 2.44 -14.77
C ALA A 198 12.92 2.70 -14.66
N LEU A 199 13.59 2.24 -13.60
CA LEU A 199 15.05 2.21 -13.47
C LEU A 199 15.70 1.02 -14.18
N GLY A 200 14.94 0.15 -14.85
CA GLY A 200 15.43 -1.07 -15.47
C GLY A 200 15.67 -2.21 -14.47
N LEU A 201 15.15 -2.10 -13.26
CA LEU A 201 15.26 -3.12 -12.21
C LEU A 201 14.02 -4.02 -12.20
N HIS A 202 14.14 -5.21 -11.60
CA HIS A 202 13.09 -6.22 -11.59
C HIS A 202 12.73 -6.60 -10.14
N PRO A 203 11.67 -5.98 -9.55
CA PRO A 203 11.19 -6.33 -8.22
C PRO A 203 10.77 -7.80 -8.11
N LYS A 204 11.04 -8.42 -6.95
CA LYS A 204 10.66 -9.81 -6.69
C LYS A 204 9.16 -9.91 -6.39
N LEU A 205 8.48 -10.87 -7.02
CA LEU A 205 7.11 -11.24 -6.72
C LEU A 205 7.09 -12.23 -5.54
N VAL A 206 6.51 -11.83 -4.43
CA VAL A 206 6.32 -12.67 -3.24
C VAL A 206 4.88 -13.18 -3.22
N LEU A 207 4.72 -14.51 -3.28
CA LEU A 207 3.40 -15.12 -3.31
C LEU A 207 2.58 -14.78 -2.07
N SER A 208 1.42 -14.21 -2.31
CA SER A 208 0.44 -13.75 -1.33
C SER A 208 -0.88 -14.53 -1.43
N ASP A 209 -1.91 -14.00 -0.81
CA ASP A 209 -3.25 -14.56 -0.72
C ASP A 209 -4.27 -13.55 -1.28
N VAL A 210 -5.32 -14.05 -1.92
CA VAL A 210 -6.42 -13.23 -2.46
C VAL A 210 -7.21 -12.48 -1.36
N ARG A 211 -7.15 -12.95 -0.11
CA ARG A 211 -7.77 -12.28 1.04
C ARG A 211 -7.18 -10.89 1.32
N ASN A 212 -5.94 -10.60 0.90
CA ASN A 212 -5.37 -9.24 0.94
C ASN A 212 -5.94 -8.38 -0.19
N LEU A 213 -7.27 -8.36 -0.31
CA LEU A 213 -7.99 -7.63 -1.35
C LEU A 213 -7.89 -6.11 -1.18
N LYS A 214 -8.01 -5.40 -2.30
CA LYS A 214 -8.15 -3.94 -2.31
C LYS A 214 -9.62 -3.57 -2.38
N VAL A 215 -10.15 -2.96 -1.34
CA VAL A 215 -11.50 -2.41 -1.33
C VAL A 215 -11.55 -1.26 -2.35
N THR A 216 -12.27 -1.50 -3.44
CA THR A 216 -12.36 -0.56 -4.58
C THR A 216 -13.80 -0.18 -4.86
N TYR A 217 -14.72 -1.12 -4.70
CA TYR A 217 -16.16 -0.98 -4.92
C TYR A 217 -16.94 -1.27 -3.63
N PRO A 218 -18.19 -0.76 -3.51
CA PRO A 218 -18.99 -0.96 -2.30
C PRO A 218 -19.15 -2.43 -1.86
N GLN A 219 -19.30 -3.37 -2.81
CA GLN A 219 -19.41 -4.78 -2.51
C GLN A 219 -18.17 -5.39 -1.86
N ASP A 220 -17.00 -4.80 -2.06
CA ASP A 220 -15.74 -5.30 -1.49
C ASP A 220 -15.72 -5.12 0.05
N LEU A 221 -16.48 -4.16 0.60
CA LEU A 221 -16.60 -3.94 2.04
C LEU A 221 -17.16 -5.18 2.75
N ALA A 222 -18.24 -5.75 2.22
CA ALA A 222 -18.86 -6.93 2.81
C ALA A 222 -17.89 -8.13 2.81
N LEU A 223 -17.14 -8.31 1.72
CA LEU A 223 -16.13 -9.38 1.64
C LEU A 223 -14.98 -9.13 2.62
N ALA A 224 -14.49 -7.90 2.70
CA ALA A 224 -13.43 -7.54 3.65
C ALA A 224 -13.87 -7.77 5.11
N GLU A 225 -15.14 -7.47 5.45
CA GLU A 225 -15.67 -7.69 6.79
C GLU A 225 -15.73 -9.18 7.15
N LEU A 226 -16.12 -10.04 6.21
CA LEU A 226 -16.10 -11.49 6.41
C LEU A 226 -14.68 -12.00 6.65
N ILE A 227 -13.71 -11.55 5.86
CA ILE A 227 -12.30 -11.96 6.03
C ILE A 227 -11.76 -11.53 7.40
N LEU A 228 -12.08 -10.30 7.84
CA LEU A 228 -11.61 -9.79 9.14
C LEU A 228 -12.21 -10.51 10.34
N LYS A 229 -13.40 -11.13 10.20
CA LYS A 229 -14.01 -11.96 11.26
C LYS A 229 -13.33 -13.32 11.44
N ASP A 230 -12.65 -13.80 10.40
CA ASP A 230 -11.95 -15.09 10.39
C ASP A 230 -10.45 -14.96 10.77
N THR A 231 -9.97 -13.73 11.06
CA THR A 231 -8.57 -13.42 11.37
C THR A 231 -8.42 -12.91 12.80
#